data_f6175dcfa1cbbe7763a51737846b4795
#
_entry.id   f6175dcfa1cbbe7763a51737846b4795
#
_cell.length_a   1.000
_cell.length_b   1.000
_cell.length_c   1.000
_cell.angle_alpha   90.00
_cell.angle_beta   90.00
_cell.angle_gamma   90.00
#
_symmetry.space_group_name_H-M   'P 1'
#
loop_
_entity.id
_entity.type
_entity.pdbx_description
1 polymer ?
#
loop_
_entity_poly.entity_id
_entity_poly.type
_entity_poly.pdbx_seq_one_letter_code
_entity_poly.pdbx_strand_id
1 'polypeptide(L)'
;MRKAIISIAAAAVALISIFAISILAIAPNVSRADDANTVPSGTTRNVAGIVTHSGSRVLQVGTAFFVAVPSMAFPGRSFVYLVTAHHNLLDDDGRPRTGLLLTLEDSKTGAMREDPLPPETRWVLDPSEVKADVAAIPLTPTGASIAPIPLGSLLGSDDPLARPETGAQVYYLTAATVGVNQHRFEALARFGHVSVPAPADTEVIGAGLQTLGYLDGGGAPGFSSGAPVFVSAGLRFALWGILEANTSLNTDPVFSGLAGVLPARYVAETVRKMGEVQDKTLQGSAKVPGGPKVPE
;
A
#
# COMPACT_ATOMS: atom_id res chain seq x y z
N MET A 1 1.76 43.73 -55.55
CA MET A 1 0.84 42.64 -55.14
C MET A 1 1.49 41.24 -54.99
N ARG A 2 2.39 40.76 -55.87
CA ARG A 2 3.00 39.42 -55.73
C ARG A 2 3.87 39.20 -54.47
N LYS A 3 4.54 40.20 -53.94
CA LYS A 3 5.39 40.07 -52.70
C LYS A 3 4.58 39.91 -51.41
N ALA A 4 3.36 40.46 -51.35
CA ALA A 4 2.53 40.33 -50.15
C ALA A 4 1.89 38.91 -50.03
N ILE A 5 1.57 38.26 -51.16
CA ILE A 5 0.98 36.90 -51.15
C ILE A 5 1.96 35.85 -50.72
N ILE A 6 3.26 35.98 -51.08
CA ILE A 6 4.31 35.04 -50.66
C ILE A 6 4.56 35.13 -49.14
N SER A 7 4.48 36.35 -48.56
CA SER A 7 4.67 36.54 -47.11
C SER A 7 3.58 35.91 -46.26
N ILE A 8 2.29 35.94 -46.74
CA ILE A 8 1.17 35.34 -46.02
C ILE A 8 1.23 33.81 -46.09
N ALA A 9 1.62 33.22 -47.21
CA ALA A 9 1.77 31.80 -47.35
C ALA A 9 2.86 31.22 -46.50
N ALA A 10 4.02 31.91 -46.35
CA ALA A 10 5.11 31.49 -45.49
C ALA A 10 4.73 31.55 -44.00
N ALA A 11 3.95 32.55 -43.57
CA ALA A 11 3.47 32.66 -42.20
C ALA A 11 2.45 31.55 -41.84
N ALA A 12 1.57 31.19 -42.80
CA ALA A 12 0.59 30.13 -42.59
C ALA A 12 1.24 28.73 -42.47
N VAL A 13 2.28 28.44 -43.25
CA VAL A 13 3.02 27.17 -43.16
C VAL A 13 3.81 27.07 -41.84
N ALA A 14 4.40 28.18 -41.39
CA ALA A 14 5.08 28.20 -40.10
C ALA A 14 4.13 28.00 -38.92
N LEU A 15 2.91 28.57 -38.95
CA LEU A 15 1.91 28.38 -37.90
C LEU A 15 1.38 26.93 -37.86
N ILE A 16 1.16 26.30 -39.01
CA ILE A 16 0.71 24.92 -39.11
C ILE A 16 1.80 23.96 -38.60
N SER A 17 3.07 24.24 -38.89
CA SER A 17 4.19 23.43 -38.38
C SER A 17 4.36 23.53 -36.85
N ILE A 18 4.17 24.70 -36.26
CA ILE A 18 4.21 24.90 -34.81
C ILE A 18 3.03 24.20 -34.12
N PHE A 19 1.83 24.25 -34.73
CA PHE A 19 0.66 23.58 -34.18
C PHE A 19 0.78 22.05 -34.28
N ALA A 20 1.36 21.52 -35.36
CA ALA A 20 1.60 20.09 -35.53
C ALA A 20 2.65 19.56 -34.52
N ILE A 21 3.71 20.34 -34.23
CA ILE A 21 4.73 19.97 -33.25
C ILE A 21 4.16 20.04 -31.82
N SER A 22 3.28 21.01 -31.53
CA SER A 22 2.61 21.10 -30.22
C SER A 22 1.60 19.98 -29.97
N ILE A 23 0.94 19.47 -30.99
CA ILE A 23 0.04 18.32 -30.86
C ILE A 23 0.82 17.01 -30.69
N LEU A 24 2.02 16.90 -31.27
CA LEU A 24 2.87 15.71 -31.07
C LEU A 24 3.54 15.67 -29.69
N ALA A 25 3.72 16.84 -29.05
CA ALA A 25 4.28 16.91 -27.69
C ALA A 25 3.25 16.67 -26.58
N ILE A 26 1.96 16.69 -26.89
CA ILE A 26 0.83 16.43 -25.98
C ILE A 26 0.20 15.03 -26.26
N ALA A 27 0.81 14.23 -27.14
CA ALA A 27 0.45 12.82 -27.16
C ALA A 27 0.77 12.29 -25.73
N PRO A 28 -0.24 11.98 -24.89
CA PRO A 28 0.07 11.28 -23.67
C PRO A 28 0.88 10.08 -24.13
N ASN A 29 1.97 9.76 -23.42
CA ASN A 29 2.52 8.44 -23.46
C ASN A 29 1.33 7.53 -23.13
N VAL A 30 0.60 7.09 -24.15
CA VAL A 30 -0.30 5.96 -24.04
C VAL A 30 0.66 4.81 -23.85
N SER A 31 1.09 4.64 -22.58
CA SER A 31 1.68 3.39 -22.17
C SER A 31 0.66 2.37 -22.68
N ARG A 32 1.10 1.50 -23.56
CA ARG A 32 0.36 0.33 -24.02
C ARG A 32 -0.52 -0.08 -22.87
N ALA A 33 -1.80 -0.26 -23.09
CA ALA A 33 -2.70 -0.82 -22.10
C ALA A 33 -1.98 -2.07 -21.58
N ASP A 34 -1.34 -1.93 -20.41
CA ASP A 34 -0.73 -3.06 -19.74
C ASP A 34 -1.88 -4.04 -19.61
N ASP A 35 -1.68 -5.27 -20.10
CA ASP A 35 -2.68 -6.32 -20.00
C ASP A 35 -3.26 -6.26 -18.59
N ALA A 36 -4.59 -6.35 -18.47
CA ALA A 36 -5.32 -6.24 -17.20
C ALA A 36 -4.79 -7.18 -16.09
N ASN A 37 -3.84 -8.05 -16.44
CA ASN A 37 -3.17 -9.05 -15.61
C ASN A 37 -1.74 -8.66 -15.22
N THR A 38 -1.26 -7.45 -15.47
CA THR A 38 0.08 -7.03 -15.06
C THR A 38 0.05 -6.11 -13.85
N VAL A 39 0.89 -6.40 -12.87
CA VAL A 39 1.09 -5.52 -11.72
C VAL A 39 1.94 -4.33 -12.16
N PRO A 40 1.53 -3.08 -11.89
CA PRO A 40 2.30 -1.91 -12.30
C PRO A 40 3.74 -1.96 -11.81
N SER A 41 4.67 -1.55 -12.65
CA SER A 41 6.10 -1.54 -12.32
C SER A 41 6.35 -0.69 -11.06
N GLY A 42 7.16 -1.22 -10.16
CA GLY A 42 7.49 -0.57 -8.89
C GLY A 42 6.50 -0.83 -7.74
N THR A 43 5.30 -1.34 -8.00
CA THR A 43 4.34 -1.67 -6.94
C THR A 43 4.87 -2.76 -6.00
N THR A 44 5.73 -3.65 -6.49
CA THR A 44 6.38 -4.68 -5.68
C THR A 44 7.26 -4.13 -4.56
N ARG A 45 7.70 -2.87 -4.66
CA ARG A 45 8.46 -2.17 -3.60
C ARG A 45 7.57 -1.50 -2.55
N ASN A 46 6.25 -1.70 -2.63
CA ASN A 46 5.32 -1.19 -1.60
C ASN A 46 5.29 -2.07 -0.36
N VAL A 47 5.72 -3.33 -0.46
CA VAL A 47 5.55 -4.32 0.60
C VAL A 47 6.86 -4.67 1.30
N ALA A 48 6.71 -5.17 2.51
CA ALA A 48 7.77 -5.70 3.35
C ALA A 48 7.26 -6.96 4.08
N GLY A 49 8.15 -7.90 4.38
CA GLY A 49 7.80 -9.06 5.20
C GLY A 49 7.97 -8.74 6.68
N ILE A 50 7.07 -9.25 7.51
CA ILE A 50 7.26 -9.32 8.95
C ILE A 50 7.71 -10.73 9.28
N VAL A 51 8.88 -10.85 9.90
CA VAL A 51 9.48 -12.14 10.22
C VAL A 51 9.93 -12.20 11.68
N THR A 52 10.10 -13.41 12.18
CA THR A 52 10.79 -13.69 13.44
C THR A 52 11.76 -14.83 13.24
N HIS A 53 12.76 -14.96 14.14
CA HIS A 53 13.70 -16.05 14.11
C HIS A 53 13.38 -17.09 15.19
N SER A 54 13.35 -18.37 14.79
CA SER A 54 13.30 -19.50 15.70
C SER A 54 14.56 -20.35 15.48
N GLY A 55 15.59 -20.09 16.28
CA GLY A 55 16.94 -20.59 16.04
C GLY A 55 17.49 -20.09 14.70
N SER A 56 17.86 -20.99 13.79
CA SER A 56 18.33 -20.64 12.44
C SER A 56 17.20 -20.49 11.42
N ARG A 57 15.95 -20.69 11.78
CA ARG A 57 14.81 -20.60 10.86
C ARG A 57 14.21 -19.21 10.90
N VAL A 58 14.00 -18.65 9.72
CA VAL A 58 13.17 -17.45 9.53
C VAL A 58 11.72 -17.89 9.40
N LEU A 59 10.87 -17.40 10.28
CA LEU A 59 9.43 -17.64 10.24
C LEU A 59 8.75 -16.35 9.80
N GLN A 60 8.06 -16.39 8.67
CA GLN A 60 7.28 -15.25 8.21
C GLN A 60 5.96 -15.22 8.99
N VAL A 61 5.70 -14.08 9.62
CA VAL A 61 4.52 -13.82 10.46
C VAL A 61 3.42 -13.16 9.64
N GLY A 62 3.80 -12.21 8.77
CA GLY A 62 2.85 -11.45 7.97
C GLY A 62 3.51 -10.58 6.91
N THR A 63 2.70 -9.75 6.30
CA THR A 63 3.10 -8.74 5.32
C THR A 63 2.77 -7.35 5.86
N ALA A 64 3.58 -6.37 5.53
CA ALA A 64 3.33 -4.95 5.76
C ALA A 64 3.53 -4.18 4.46
N PHE A 65 3.03 -2.94 4.41
CA PHE A 65 3.21 -2.07 3.25
C PHE A 65 3.37 -0.61 3.67
N PHE A 66 3.88 0.20 2.74
CA PHE A 66 4.16 1.60 3.00
C PHE A 66 3.08 2.51 2.41
N VAL A 67 2.64 3.51 3.19
CA VAL A 67 1.70 4.56 2.77
C VAL A 67 2.35 5.92 2.93
N ALA A 68 2.25 6.77 1.90
CA ALA A 68 2.69 8.16 1.94
C ALA A 68 1.50 9.09 2.19
N VAL A 69 1.58 9.88 3.26
CA VAL A 69 0.56 10.87 3.63
C VAL A 69 1.16 12.26 3.41
N PRO A 70 0.58 13.08 2.53
CA PRO A 70 1.04 14.46 2.34
C PRO A 70 0.93 15.25 3.65
N SER A 71 1.97 16.02 3.97
CA SER A 71 1.91 16.96 5.09
C SER A 71 1.02 18.15 4.72
N MET A 72 0.08 18.48 5.58
CA MET A 72 -0.75 19.69 5.45
C MET A 72 0.01 20.94 5.88
N ALA A 73 0.99 20.78 6.77
CA ALA A 73 1.81 21.88 7.29
C ALA A 73 2.97 22.26 6.37
N PHE A 74 3.50 21.30 5.62
CA PHE A 74 4.71 21.47 4.79
C PHE A 74 4.45 20.97 3.37
N PRO A 75 3.93 21.85 2.47
CA PRO A 75 3.64 21.47 1.08
C PRO A 75 4.84 20.84 0.37
N GLY A 76 4.60 19.78 -0.38
CA GLY A 76 5.64 19.01 -1.07
C GLY A 76 6.36 17.96 -0.22
N ARG A 77 6.07 17.86 1.08
CA ARG A 77 6.57 16.81 1.96
C ARG A 77 5.48 15.77 2.23
N SER A 78 5.91 14.55 2.49
CA SER A 78 5.02 13.45 2.91
C SER A 78 5.64 12.71 4.09
N PHE A 79 4.77 12.24 4.97
CA PHE A 79 5.11 11.25 5.99
C PHE A 79 4.96 9.86 5.41
N VAL A 80 5.84 8.94 5.77
CA VAL A 80 5.74 7.53 5.38
C VAL A 80 5.39 6.70 6.60
N TYR A 81 4.37 5.88 6.44
CA TYR A 81 3.88 4.96 7.46
C TYR A 81 4.02 3.53 6.97
N LEU A 82 4.51 2.66 7.83
CA LEU A 82 4.40 1.21 7.67
C LEU A 82 3.07 0.78 8.25
N VAL A 83 2.30 0.00 7.49
CA VAL A 83 0.96 -0.48 7.84
C VAL A 83 0.92 -1.99 7.74
N THR A 84 0.24 -2.65 8.68
CA THR A 84 0.00 -4.10 8.69
C THR A 84 -1.31 -4.42 9.41
N ALA A 85 -1.75 -5.68 9.39
CA ALA A 85 -2.78 -6.16 10.29
C ALA A 85 -2.26 -6.20 11.73
N HIS A 86 -3.05 -5.74 12.70
CA HIS A 86 -2.61 -5.66 14.10
C HIS A 86 -2.21 -7.01 14.68
N HIS A 87 -2.96 -8.07 14.34
CA HIS A 87 -2.65 -9.41 14.85
C HIS A 87 -1.27 -9.93 14.43
N ASN A 88 -0.64 -9.40 13.37
CA ASN A 88 0.74 -9.72 13.01
C ASN A 88 1.76 -9.30 14.08
N LEU A 89 1.38 -8.36 14.93
CA LEU A 89 2.21 -7.87 16.05
C LEU A 89 1.99 -8.66 17.35
N LEU A 90 1.01 -9.57 17.35
CA LEU A 90 0.61 -10.35 18.52
C LEU A 90 0.97 -11.83 18.34
N ASP A 91 1.27 -12.50 19.45
CA ASP A 91 1.41 -13.95 19.47
C ASP A 91 0.03 -14.64 19.56
N ASP A 92 0.04 -15.96 19.61
CA ASP A 92 -1.18 -16.77 19.62
C ASP A 92 -2.01 -16.59 20.91
N ASP A 93 -1.40 -16.04 21.97
CA ASP A 93 -2.06 -15.67 23.23
C ASP A 93 -2.56 -14.23 23.22
N GLY A 94 -2.42 -13.50 22.11
CA GLY A 94 -2.79 -12.08 21.97
C GLY A 94 -1.83 -11.12 22.68
N ARG A 95 -0.62 -11.56 23.02
CA ARG A 95 0.41 -10.72 23.62
C ARG A 95 1.33 -10.12 22.56
N PRO A 96 1.93 -8.94 22.80
CA PRO A 96 2.89 -8.36 21.86
C PRO A 96 4.05 -9.32 21.56
N ARG A 97 4.28 -9.60 20.27
CA ARG A 97 5.44 -10.36 19.81
C ARG A 97 6.71 -9.56 20.04
N THR A 98 7.75 -10.23 20.45
CA THR A 98 9.09 -9.65 20.58
C THR A 98 10.01 -10.16 19.49
N GLY A 99 11.05 -9.37 19.16
CA GLY A 99 12.05 -9.78 18.17
C GLY A 99 11.54 -9.83 16.73
N LEU A 100 10.47 -9.09 16.41
CA LEU A 100 10.00 -8.95 15.04
C LEU A 100 11.01 -8.14 14.22
N LEU A 101 11.22 -8.58 12.99
CA LEU A 101 12.08 -7.94 12.00
C LEU A 101 11.26 -7.63 10.75
N LEU A 102 11.66 -6.57 10.07
CA LEU A 102 11.12 -6.18 8.78
C LEU A 102 12.08 -6.60 7.68
N THR A 103 11.66 -7.42 6.74
CA THR A 103 12.46 -7.78 5.57
C THR A 103 12.16 -6.87 4.41
N LEU A 104 13.22 -6.33 3.79
CA LEU A 104 13.17 -5.34 2.73
C LEU A 104 14.26 -5.63 1.69
N GLU A 105 14.12 -5.01 0.52
CA GLU A 105 15.19 -4.94 -0.48
C GLU A 105 16.14 -3.78 -0.15
N ASP A 106 17.43 -4.05 -0.08
CA ASP A 106 18.46 -3.02 0.02
C ASP A 106 18.58 -2.27 -1.32
N SER A 107 18.52 -0.94 -1.27
CA SER A 107 18.46 -0.11 -2.48
C SER A 107 19.75 -0.10 -3.32
N LYS A 108 20.87 -0.50 -2.75
CA LYS A 108 22.17 -0.49 -3.43
C LYS A 108 22.53 -1.87 -4.00
N THR A 109 22.22 -2.91 -3.26
CA THR A 109 22.65 -4.27 -3.58
C THR A 109 21.55 -5.14 -4.17
N GLY A 110 20.28 -4.75 -3.99
CA GLY A 110 19.11 -5.58 -4.32
C GLY A 110 18.96 -6.82 -3.42
N ALA A 111 19.83 -6.96 -2.42
CA ALA A 111 19.77 -8.08 -1.49
C ALA A 111 18.69 -7.87 -0.43
N MET A 112 18.24 -8.96 0.18
CA MET A 112 17.38 -8.88 1.35
C MET A 112 18.16 -8.32 2.54
N ARG A 113 17.52 -7.42 3.28
CA ARG A 113 17.97 -6.91 4.57
C ARG A 113 16.90 -7.09 5.61
N GLU A 114 17.30 -7.16 6.87
CA GLU A 114 16.42 -7.24 8.01
C GLU A 114 16.65 -6.04 8.93
N ASP A 115 15.57 -5.30 9.19
CA ASP A 115 15.60 -4.17 10.13
C ASP A 115 14.74 -4.50 11.35
N PRO A 116 15.16 -4.18 12.58
CA PRO A 116 14.33 -4.39 13.77
C PRO A 116 13.02 -3.60 13.67
N LEU A 117 11.90 -4.27 13.93
CA LEU A 117 10.61 -3.60 14.08
C LEU A 117 10.50 -3.01 15.49
N PRO A 118 9.98 -1.79 15.62
CA PRO A 118 9.63 -1.23 16.92
C PRO A 118 8.59 -2.11 17.63
N PRO A 119 8.62 -2.17 18.99
CA PRO A 119 7.64 -2.94 19.75
C PRO A 119 6.21 -2.45 19.50
N GLU A 120 5.23 -3.33 19.67
CA GLU A 120 3.80 -3.07 19.42
C GLU A 120 3.31 -1.79 20.12
N THR A 121 3.75 -1.49 21.32
CA THR A 121 3.39 -0.29 22.08
C THR A 121 3.70 1.04 21.39
N ARG A 122 4.52 1.04 20.34
CA ARG A 122 4.82 2.22 19.51
C ARG A 122 3.93 2.36 18.29
N TRP A 123 3.11 1.35 18.00
CA TRP A 123 2.20 1.37 16.87
C TRP A 123 0.90 2.09 17.25
N VAL A 124 0.32 2.75 16.27
CA VAL A 124 -1.00 3.35 16.38
C VAL A 124 -1.99 2.38 15.75
N LEU A 125 -2.97 1.98 16.55
CA LEU A 125 -4.06 1.11 16.12
C LEU A 125 -5.19 1.95 15.53
N ASP A 126 -6.09 1.29 14.83
CA ASP A 126 -7.28 1.96 14.28
C ASP A 126 -8.01 2.76 15.37
N PRO A 127 -8.26 4.06 15.12
CA PRO A 127 -8.89 4.94 16.09
C PRO A 127 -10.42 4.80 16.16
N SER A 128 -11.02 4.01 15.26
CA SER A 128 -12.48 3.84 15.20
C SER A 128 -13.01 3.07 16.41
N GLU A 129 -14.31 3.19 16.66
CA GLU A 129 -14.99 2.41 17.72
C GLU A 129 -14.97 0.91 17.42
N VAL A 130 -14.90 0.53 16.15
CA VAL A 130 -14.87 -0.86 15.67
C VAL A 130 -13.56 -1.54 15.98
N LYS A 131 -12.47 -0.75 16.22
CA LYS A 131 -11.09 -1.25 16.43
C LYS A 131 -10.68 -2.25 15.36
N ALA A 132 -10.79 -1.80 14.11
CA ALA A 132 -10.39 -2.61 12.97
C ALA A 132 -8.95 -3.12 13.12
N ASP A 133 -8.68 -4.29 12.59
CA ASP A 133 -7.40 -4.98 12.72
C ASP A 133 -6.29 -4.31 11.86
N VAL A 134 -6.03 -3.04 12.13
CA VAL A 134 -5.01 -2.21 11.47
C VAL A 134 -4.06 -1.64 12.49
N ALA A 135 -2.78 -1.73 12.20
CA ALA A 135 -1.72 -1.06 12.95
C ALA A 135 -0.80 -0.29 12.01
N ALA A 136 -0.40 0.91 12.41
CA ALA A 136 0.52 1.74 11.64
C ALA A 136 1.58 2.39 12.52
N ILE A 137 2.78 2.64 11.95
CA ILE A 137 3.88 3.33 12.61
C ILE A 137 4.61 4.24 11.62
N PRO A 138 5.04 5.46 12.02
CA PRO A 138 5.93 6.26 11.20
C PRO A 138 7.26 5.54 10.99
N LEU A 139 7.59 5.18 9.75
CA LEU A 139 8.82 4.47 9.45
C LEU A 139 9.29 4.78 8.03
N THR A 140 10.51 5.30 7.92
CA THR A 140 11.21 5.49 6.65
C THR A 140 12.53 4.73 6.71
N PRO A 141 12.60 3.49 6.22
CA PRO A 141 13.81 2.69 6.27
C PRO A 141 14.91 3.33 5.41
N THR A 142 16.03 3.71 6.04
CA THR A 142 17.16 4.29 5.32
C THR A 142 17.87 3.21 4.50
N GLY A 143 18.11 3.46 3.21
CA GLY A 143 18.81 2.53 2.32
C GLY A 143 17.96 1.35 1.84
N ALA A 144 16.66 1.33 2.10
CA ALA A 144 15.75 0.38 1.50
C ALA A 144 15.15 0.90 0.20
N SER A 145 14.83 -0.02 -0.72
CA SER A 145 14.11 0.28 -1.95
C SER A 145 12.61 0.22 -1.66
N ILE A 146 11.99 1.37 -1.36
CA ILE A 146 10.56 1.45 -1.08
C ILE A 146 9.85 2.38 -2.06
N ALA A 147 8.59 2.08 -2.36
CA ALA A 147 7.69 2.91 -3.17
C ALA A 147 6.33 3.03 -2.46
N PRO A 148 6.17 3.97 -1.50
CA PRO A 148 4.95 4.07 -0.70
C PRO A 148 3.71 4.35 -1.54
N ILE A 149 2.57 3.74 -1.17
CA ILE A 149 1.27 3.98 -1.77
C ILE A 149 0.81 5.39 -1.38
N PRO A 150 0.51 6.28 -2.33
CA PRO A 150 -0.03 7.59 -1.99
C PRO A 150 -1.39 7.47 -1.27
N LEU A 151 -1.63 8.27 -0.23
CA LEU A 151 -2.92 8.29 0.48
C LEU A 151 -4.11 8.46 -0.46
N GLY A 152 -3.96 9.27 -1.52
CA GLY A 152 -5.01 9.46 -2.52
C GLY A 152 -5.34 8.24 -3.39
N SER A 153 -4.53 7.18 -3.32
CA SER A 153 -4.80 5.89 -3.99
C SER A 153 -5.54 4.89 -3.08
N LEU A 154 -5.83 5.26 -1.82
CA LEU A 154 -6.64 4.48 -0.91
C LEU A 154 -8.11 4.82 -1.16
N LEU A 155 -8.92 3.79 -1.36
CA LEU A 155 -10.36 3.98 -1.60
C LEU A 155 -11.06 4.51 -0.34
N GLY A 156 -11.60 5.71 -0.44
CA GLY A 156 -12.52 6.26 0.56
C GLY A 156 -13.89 5.62 0.45
N SER A 157 -14.74 5.80 1.48
CA SER A 157 -16.11 5.26 1.50
C SER A 157 -16.96 5.70 0.32
N ASP A 158 -16.67 6.86 -0.25
CA ASP A 158 -17.47 7.50 -1.31
C ASP A 158 -16.94 7.18 -2.72
N ASP A 159 -15.79 6.47 -2.82
CA ASP A 159 -15.26 6.05 -4.11
C ASP A 159 -16.07 4.84 -4.61
N PRO A 160 -16.57 4.85 -5.87
CA PRO A 160 -17.27 3.71 -6.46
C PRO A 160 -16.46 2.41 -6.43
N LEU A 161 -15.13 2.50 -6.49
CA LEU A 161 -14.23 1.35 -6.39
C LEU A 161 -14.08 0.82 -4.96
N ALA A 162 -14.51 1.56 -3.94
CA ALA A 162 -14.52 1.07 -2.56
C ALA A 162 -15.52 -0.09 -2.38
N ARG A 163 -16.46 -0.23 -3.31
CA ARG A 163 -17.40 -1.36 -3.42
C ARG A 163 -17.31 -1.96 -4.81
N PRO A 164 -16.22 -2.66 -5.12
CA PRO A 164 -16.08 -3.27 -6.44
C PRO A 164 -17.20 -4.29 -6.65
N GLU A 165 -17.57 -4.51 -7.90
CA GLU A 165 -18.59 -5.51 -8.25
C GLU A 165 -18.07 -6.93 -7.99
N THR A 166 -18.98 -7.87 -7.71
CA THR A 166 -18.64 -9.31 -7.67
C THR A 166 -18.03 -9.73 -9.00
N GLY A 167 -16.93 -10.44 -8.96
CA GLY A 167 -16.16 -10.85 -10.14
C GLY A 167 -15.13 -9.80 -10.59
N ALA A 168 -15.07 -8.61 -9.97
CA ALA A 168 -14.01 -7.64 -10.27
C ALA A 168 -12.65 -8.24 -9.97
N GLN A 169 -11.70 -8.03 -10.88
CA GLN A 169 -10.33 -8.52 -10.70
C GLN A 169 -9.60 -7.74 -9.62
N VAL A 170 -8.92 -8.49 -8.77
CA VAL A 170 -8.03 -7.95 -7.74
C VAL A 170 -6.66 -8.60 -7.82
N TYR A 171 -5.65 -7.91 -7.32
CA TYR A 171 -4.38 -8.54 -6.97
C TYR A 171 -3.94 -8.09 -5.58
N TYR A 172 -3.14 -8.91 -4.93
CA TYR A 172 -2.52 -8.55 -3.68
C TYR A 172 -1.03 -8.91 -3.69
N LEU A 173 -0.25 -8.17 -2.92
CA LEU A 173 1.18 -8.31 -2.87
C LEU A 173 1.58 -8.86 -1.51
N THR A 174 2.23 -10.00 -1.50
CA THR A 174 2.81 -10.56 -0.29
C THR A 174 4.32 -10.50 -0.37
N ALA A 175 4.96 -10.17 0.74
CA ALA A 175 6.39 -10.36 0.85
C ALA A 175 6.69 -11.84 1.07
N ALA A 176 7.70 -12.36 0.41
CA ALA A 176 8.17 -13.72 0.64
C ALA A 176 9.69 -13.79 0.63
N THR A 177 10.22 -14.56 1.55
CA THR A 177 11.63 -14.98 1.53
C THR A 177 11.72 -16.21 0.66
N VAL A 178 12.15 -16.05 -0.60
CA VAL A 178 12.18 -17.13 -1.58
C VAL A 178 13.62 -17.56 -1.84
N GLY A 179 13.81 -18.87 -1.95
CA GLY A 179 15.05 -19.47 -2.43
C GLY A 179 15.78 -20.31 -1.40
N VAL A 180 16.62 -21.21 -1.91
CA VAL A 180 17.40 -22.18 -1.13
C VAL A 180 18.34 -21.50 -0.12
N ASN A 181 18.70 -20.23 -0.38
CA ASN A 181 19.61 -19.45 0.46
C ASN A 181 18.95 -18.29 1.21
N GLN A 182 17.63 -18.11 1.13
CA GLN A 182 16.85 -17.07 1.83
C GLN A 182 17.45 -15.64 1.81
N HIS A 183 18.24 -15.31 0.76
CA HIS A 183 18.97 -14.05 0.68
C HIS A 183 18.35 -13.03 -0.27
N ARG A 184 17.22 -13.38 -0.90
CA ARG A 184 16.52 -12.51 -1.82
C ARG A 184 15.12 -12.19 -1.30
N PHE A 185 14.81 -10.92 -1.25
CA PHE A 185 13.46 -10.44 -1.00
C PHE A 185 12.68 -10.51 -2.33
N GLU A 186 11.51 -11.13 -2.29
CA GLU A 186 10.60 -11.17 -3.42
C GLU A 186 9.21 -10.75 -2.96
N ALA A 187 8.63 -9.78 -3.67
CA ALA A 187 7.22 -9.49 -3.55
C ALA A 187 6.46 -10.37 -4.54
N LEU A 188 5.59 -11.23 -4.02
CA LEU A 188 4.76 -12.12 -4.82
C LEU A 188 3.43 -11.45 -5.11
N ALA A 189 3.11 -11.27 -6.39
CA ALA A 189 1.79 -10.86 -6.83
C ALA A 189 0.89 -12.09 -6.97
N ARG A 190 -0.29 -12.02 -6.37
CA ARG A 190 -1.36 -13.01 -6.52
C ARG A 190 -2.60 -12.34 -7.05
N PHE A 191 -3.31 -13.03 -7.91
CA PHE A 191 -4.54 -12.54 -8.55
C PHE A 191 -5.74 -13.32 -8.02
N GLY A 192 -6.87 -12.64 -7.95
CA GLY A 192 -8.15 -13.21 -7.54
C GLY A 192 -9.29 -12.34 -8.01
N HIS A 193 -10.49 -12.65 -7.55
CA HIS A 193 -11.69 -11.89 -7.87
C HIS A 193 -12.47 -11.56 -6.60
N VAL A 194 -13.21 -10.49 -6.64
CA VAL A 194 -14.13 -10.12 -5.56
C VAL A 194 -15.27 -11.13 -5.50
N SER A 195 -15.39 -11.85 -4.39
CA SER A 195 -16.50 -12.77 -4.15
C SER A 195 -17.66 -12.08 -3.44
N VAL A 196 -17.35 -11.24 -2.45
CA VAL A 196 -18.34 -10.43 -1.73
C VAL A 196 -17.85 -8.99 -1.68
N PRO A 197 -18.45 -8.08 -2.47
CA PRO A 197 -18.01 -6.69 -2.54
C PRO A 197 -18.44 -5.85 -1.34
N ALA A 198 -19.62 -6.13 -0.80
CA ALA A 198 -20.12 -5.44 0.37
C ALA A 198 -19.46 -6.01 1.63
N PRO A 199 -18.99 -5.15 2.54
CA PRO A 199 -18.48 -5.61 3.82
C PRO A 199 -19.55 -6.44 4.55
N ALA A 200 -19.11 -7.57 5.08
CA ALA A 200 -19.91 -8.42 5.95
C ALA A 200 -19.23 -8.50 7.32
N ASP A 201 -20.03 -8.57 8.38
CA ASP A 201 -19.48 -8.76 9.72
C ASP A 201 -18.98 -10.20 9.86
N THR A 202 -17.69 -10.32 10.16
CA THR A 202 -17.01 -11.60 10.33
C THR A 202 -16.10 -11.53 11.55
N GLU A 203 -16.07 -12.59 12.33
CA GLU A 203 -15.11 -12.71 13.41
C GLU A 203 -13.72 -12.98 12.84
N VAL A 204 -12.74 -12.13 13.21
CA VAL A 204 -11.33 -12.29 12.89
C VAL A 204 -10.61 -12.75 14.15
N ILE A 205 -9.83 -13.83 14.05
CA ILE A 205 -9.11 -14.39 15.20
C ILE A 205 -8.18 -13.32 15.77
N GLY A 206 -8.38 -13.01 17.05
CA GLY A 206 -7.59 -12.01 17.79
C GLY A 206 -8.05 -10.56 17.63
N ALA A 207 -8.94 -10.25 16.68
CA ALA A 207 -9.40 -8.88 16.42
C ALA A 207 -10.92 -8.69 16.65
N GLY A 208 -11.66 -9.75 16.95
CA GLY A 208 -13.10 -9.68 17.18
C GLY A 208 -13.91 -9.53 15.88
N LEU A 209 -15.12 -8.95 15.99
CA LEU A 209 -16.03 -8.80 14.85
C LEU A 209 -15.57 -7.66 13.94
N GLN A 210 -15.27 -7.98 12.70
CA GLN A 210 -14.78 -7.04 11.68
C GLN A 210 -15.71 -7.02 10.47
N THR A 211 -15.79 -5.85 9.82
CA THR A 211 -16.53 -5.69 8.57
C THR A 211 -15.59 -5.96 7.40
N LEU A 212 -15.74 -7.10 6.73
CA LEU A 212 -14.84 -7.56 5.67
C LEU A 212 -15.54 -7.67 4.32
N GLY A 213 -14.81 -7.36 3.24
CA GLY A 213 -15.07 -7.92 1.93
C GLY A 213 -14.39 -9.28 1.79
N TYR A 214 -14.69 -10.01 0.70
CA TYR A 214 -14.07 -11.31 0.43
C TYR A 214 -13.57 -11.39 -0.99
N LEU A 215 -12.42 -12.02 -1.15
CA LEU A 215 -11.87 -12.38 -2.45
C LEU A 215 -11.68 -13.90 -2.55
N ASP A 216 -11.83 -14.46 -3.74
CA ASP A 216 -11.32 -15.75 -4.12
C ASP A 216 -9.93 -15.62 -4.74
N GLY A 217 -9.08 -16.56 -4.54
CA GLY A 217 -7.69 -16.48 -5.03
C GLY A 217 -6.82 -17.61 -4.50
N GLY A 218 -7.46 -18.71 -4.13
CA GLY A 218 -6.76 -19.95 -3.79
C GLY A 218 -5.97 -19.89 -2.49
N GLY A 219 -6.64 -19.60 -1.39
CA GLY A 219 -6.10 -19.73 -0.04
C GLY A 219 -4.86 -18.86 0.19
N ALA A 220 -5.05 -17.71 0.79
CA ALA A 220 -3.90 -16.88 1.18
C ALA A 220 -3.10 -17.61 2.27
N PRO A 221 -1.78 -17.84 2.09
CA PRO A 221 -0.95 -18.36 3.18
C PRO A 221 -1.02 -17.41 4.38
N GLY A 222 -0.89 -17.93 5.60
CA GLY A 222 -0.96 -17.12 6.84
C GLY A 222 -0.05 -15.89 6.84
N PHE A 223 1.11 -15.95 6.17
CA PHE A 223 2.01 -14.82 6.02
C PHE A 223 1.52 -13.72 5.04
N SER A 224 0.39 -13.93 4.37
CA SER A 224 -0.23 -12.91 3.51
C SER A 224 -1.06 -11.90 4.30
N SER A 225 -1.36 -12.17 5.55
CA SER A 225 -2.08 -11.23 6.41
C SER A 225 -1.35 -9.89 6.49
N GLY A 226 -2.08 -8.79 6.39
CA GLY A 226 -1.53 -7.46 6.29
C GLY A 226 -1.12 -7.03 4.87
N ALA A 227 -1.25 -7.90 3.87
CA ALA A 227 -0.91 -7.58 2.48
C ALA A 227 -1.88 -6.55 1.87
N PRO A 228 -1.40 -5.58 1.09
CA PRO A 228 -2.26 -4.64 0.39
C PRO A 228 -2.99 -5.34 -0.76
N VAL A 229 -4.30 -5.13 -0.82
CA VAL A 229 -5.20 -5.66 -1.88
C VAL A 229 -5.62 -4.53 -2.78
N PHE A 230 -5.36 -4.67 -4.07
CA PHE A 230 -5.69 -3.68 -5.08
C PHE A 230 -6.82 -4.18 -5.99
N VAL A 231 -7.74 -3.30 -6.29
CA VAL A 231 -8.76 -3.52 -7.32
C VAL A 231 -8.37 -2.78 -8.59
N SER A 232 -8.57 -3.44 -9.72
CA SER A 232 -8.38 -2.85 -11.04
C SER A 232 -9.71 -2.27 -11.55
N ALA A 233 -9.67 -1.03 -12.02
CA ALA A 233 -10.77 -0.39 -12.73
C ALA A 233 -10.24 0.29 -13.99
N GLY A 234 -10.24 -0.44 -15.07
CA GLY A 234 -9.64 -0.02 -16.33
C GLY A 234 -8.13 0.20 -16.17
N LEU A 235 -7.67 1.44 -16.38
CA LEU A 235 -6.24 1.80 -16.26
C LEU A 235 -5.83 2.23 -14.84
N ARG A 236 -6.70 2.13 -13.85
CA ARG A 236 -6.43 2.55 -12.48
C ARG A 236 -6.34 1.33 -11.56
N PHE A 237 -5.39 1.39 -10.65
CA PHE A 237 -5.30 0.50 -9.52
C PHE A 237 -5.48 1.33 -8.25
N ALA A 238 -6.35 0.86 -7.36
CA ALA A 238 -6.60 1.52 -6.10
C ALA A 238 -6.53 0.50 -4.98
N LEU A 239 -6.04 0.91 -3.81
CA LEU A 239 -6.00 0.05 -2.64
C LEU A 239 -7.45 -0.16 -2.14
N TRP A 240 -7.95 -1.37 -2.28
CA TRP A 240 -9.27 -1.78 -1.78
C TRP A 240 -9.23 -2.08 -0.28
N GLY A 241 -8.13 -2.66 0.21
CA GLY A 241 -8.00 -2.98 1.62
C GLY A 241 -6.73 -3.71 2.00
N ILE A 242 -6.77 -4.30 3.19
CA ILE A 242 -5.74 -5.18 3.75
C ILE A 242 -6.27 -6.62 3.76
N LEU A 243 -5.43 -7.56 3.38
CA LEU A 243 -5.78 -8.98 3.42
C LEU A 243 -5.76 -9.50 4.86
N GLU A 244 -6.86 -10.13 5.24
CA GLU A 244 -7.02 -10.86 6.50
C GLU A 244 -7.01 -12.36 6.20
N ALA A 245 -5.87 -13.03 6.45
CA ALA A 245 -5.73 -14.44 6.11
C ALA A 245 -6.42 -15.38 7.12
N ASN A 246 -6.66 -14.90 8.34
CA ASN A 246 -7.24 -15.69 9.45
C ASN A 246 -8.66 -15.24 9.76
N THR A 247 -9.63 -15.66 8.93
CA THR A 247 -11.04 -15.50 9.27
C THR A 247 -11.61 -16.81 9.80
N SER A 248 -12.60 -16.76 10.67
CA SER A 248 -13.32 -17.96 11.15
C SER A 248 -13.94 -18.75 10.00
N LEU A 249 -14.22 -18.10 8.88
CA LEU A 249 -14.75 -18.73 7.66
C LEU A 249 -13.75 -19.70 7.00
N ASN A 250 -12.45 -19.54 7.23
CA ASN A 250 -11.44 -20.43 6.65
C ASN A 250 -11.51 -21.86 7.22
N THR A 251 -12.20 -22.08 8.34
CA THR A 251 -12.44 -23.39 8.91
C THR A 251 -13.67 -24.09 8.33
N ASP A 252 -14.55 -23.34 7.64
CA ASP A 252 -15.73 -23.89 6.98
C ASP A 252 -15.35 -24.35 5.56
N PRO A 253 -15.59 -25.61 5.18
CA PRO A 253 -15.29 -26.11 3.83
C PRO A 253 -15.96 -25.31 2.70
N VAL A 254 -17.11 -24.69 2.96
CA VAL A 254 -17.83 -23.87 1.97
C VAL A 254 -17.08 -22.59 1.64
N PHE A 255 -16.34 -22.05 2.61
CA PHE A 255 -15.57 -20.82 2.47
C PHE A 255 -14.06 -21.06 2.33
N SER A 256 -13.64 -22.33 2.25
CA SER A 256 -12.25 -22.66 2.01
C SER A 256 -11.81 -22.08 0.66
N GLY A 257 -10.79 -21.24 0.68
CA GLY A 257 -10.31 -20.52 -0.51
C GLY A 257 -10.74 -19.04 -0.60
N LEU A 258 -11.64 -18.59 0.28
CA LEU A 258 -11.91 -17.17 0.44
C LEU A 258 -10.92 -16.53 1.42
N ALA A 259 -10.53 -15.29 1.13
CA ALA A 259 -9.75 -14.46 2.04
C ALA A 259 -10.52 -13.18 2.35
N GLY A 260 -10.52 -12.80 3.63
CA GLY A 260 -11.11 -11.54 4.07
C GLY A 260 -10.28 -10.34 3.64
N VAL A 261 -10.94 -9.24 3.34
CA VAL A 261 -10.30 -7.96 3.01
C VAL A 261 -10.90 -6.88 3.90
N LEU A 262 -10.09 -6.36 4.82
CA LEU A 262 -10.45 -5.21 5.63
C LEU A 262 -10.39 -3.93 4.77
N PRO A 263 -11.47 -3.14 4.66
CA PRO A 263 -11.55 -2.00 3.76
C PRO A 263 -10.46 -0.94 3.98
N ALA A 264 -9.93 -0.37 2.90
CA ALA A 264 -8.86 0.62 2.92
C ALA A 264 -9.20 1.91 3.70
N ARG A 265 -10.49 2.20 3.93
CA ARG A 265 -10.91 3.34 4.76
C ARG A 265 -10.29 3.30 6.16
N TYR A 266 -10.17 2.13 6.78
CA TYR A 266 -9.57 1.99 8.11
C TYR A 266 -8.06 2.33 8.10
N VAL A 267 -7.36 1.93 7.03
CA VAL A 267 -5.98 2.37 6.80
C VAL A 267 -5.90 3.87 6.66
N ALA A 268 -6.75 4.44 5.78
CA ALA A 268 -6.76 5.87 5.50
C ALA A 268 -7.06 6.71 6.76
N GLU A 269 -7.99 6.28 7.58
CA GLU A 269 -8.34 6.95 8.85
C GLU A 269 -7.16 6.90 9.83
N THR A 270 -6.55 5.72 10.00
CA THR A 270 -5.42 5.52 10.91
C THR A 270 -4.23 6.41 10.51
N VAL A 271 -3.76 6.35 9.26
CA VAL A 271 -2.57 7.10 8.83
C VAL A 271 -2.85 8.60 8.71
N ARG A 272 -4.07 9.02 8.36
CA ARG A 272 -4.45 10.45 8.31
C ARG A 272 -4.39 11.08 9.70
N LYS A 273 -4.98 10.42 10.70
CA LYS A 273 -4.92 10.88 12.09
C LYS A 273 -3.48 10.99 12.59
N MET A 274 -2.61 10.05 12.23
CA MET A 274 -1.19 10.13 12.55
C MET A 274 -0.51 11.32 11.86
N GLY A 275 -0.81 11.59 10.59
CA GLY A 275 -0.31 12.74 9.84
C GLY A 275 -0.67 14.07 10.50
N GLU A 276 -1.91 14.22 10.94
CA GLU A 276 -2.37 15.41 11.67
C GLU A 276 -1.61 15.64 12.98
N VAL A 277 -1.33 14.57 13.72
CA VAL A 277 -0.55 14.65 14.98
C VAL A 277 0.90 15.05 14.69
N GLN A 278 1.51 14.49 13.66
CA GLN A 278 2.88 14.85 13.26
C GLN A 278 2.97 16.30 12.79
N ASP A 279 2.04 16.77 11.98
CA ASP A 279 1.98 18.16 11.53
C ASP A 279 1.89 19.13 12.70
N LYS A 280 1.01 18.86 13.67
CA LYS A 280 0.89 19.69 14.89
C LYS A 280 2.18 19.70 15.70
N THR A 281 2.84 18.57 15.85
CA THR A 281 4.10 18.44 16.60
C THR A 281 5.19 19.26 15.94
N LEU A 282 5.35 19.17 14.63
CA LEU A 282 6.35 19.91 13.87
C LEU A 282 6.08 21.41 13.89
N GLN A 283 4.83 21.84 13.75
CA GLN A 283 4.44 23.26 13.86
C GLN A 283 4.71 23.82 15.26
N GLY A 284 4.45 23.04 16.32
CA GLY A 284 4.75 23.39 17.70
C GLY A 284 6.26 23.57 17.93
N SER A 285 7.06 22.66 17.40
CA SER A 285 8.52 22.71 17.51
C SER A 285 9.14 23.90 16.75
N ALA A 286 8.57 24.28 15.62
CA ALA A 286 9.03 25.43 14.82
C ALA A 286 8.76 26.78 15.51
N LYS A 287 7.84 26.85 16.46
CA LYS A 287 7.47 28.07 17.21
C LYS A 287 8.32 28.29 18.47
N VAL A 288 9.15 27.34 18.88
CA VAL A 288 10.03 27.51 20.04
C VAL A 288 11.24 28.34 19.64
N PRO A 289 11.47 29.55 20.21
CA PRO A 289 12.64 30.37 19.92
C PRO A 289 13.92 29.60 20.27
N GLY A 290 14.78 29.36 19.29
CA GLY A 290 16.02 28.59 19.48
C GLY A 290 15.95 27.10 19.14
N GLY A 291 14.83 26.61 18.64
CA GLY A 291 14.71 25.24 18.09
C GLY A 291 15.60 25.02 16.86
N PRO A 292 16.00 23.77 16.55
CA PRO A 292 16.86 23.47 15.41
C PRO A 292 16.18 23.96 14.12
N LYS A 293 16.93 24.75 13.33
CA LYS A 293 16.49 25.14 12.00
C LYS A 293 16.27 23.88 11.18
N VAL A 294 15.04 23.69 10.70
CA VAL A 294 14.72 22.62 9.77
C VAL A 294 15.55 22.88 8.51
N PRO A 295 16.38 21.94 8.03
CA PRO A 295 17.13 22.13 6.78
C PRO A 295 16.16 22.28 5.61
N GLU A 296 16.42 23.26 4.76
CA GLU A 296 15.70 23.52 3.49
C GLU A 296 15.94 22.41 2.48
#